data_04f4209721386e21562c2b9ff5b9b55b
#
_entry.id   04f4209721386e21562c2b9ff5b9b55b
#
_cell.length_a   1.000
_cell.length_b   1.000
_cell.length_c   1.000
_cell.angle_alpha   90.00
_cell.angle_beta   90.00
_cell.angle_gamma   90.00
#
_symmetry.space_group_name_H-M   'P 1'
#
loop_
_entity.id
_entity.type
_entity.pdbx_description
1 polymer ?
#
loop_
_entity_poly.entity_id
_entity_poly.type
_entity_poly.pdbx_seq_one_letter_code
_entity_poly.pdbx_strand_id
1 'polypeptide(L)'
;MEPVYGTAIQLARLVWKVQGLKLTVTGLENLPRTGGAVIAINHTSYFDFTFAGLPAQRQGLGRKVRFMAKKEVFENKIGGPLMRSFRHIPVDRAAGAESFDEACRRLEAGELVGVYPEATISRSFEIKEFKSGAARMAIAAGVPIVPHVIWGAQRLWTKDHPKNMWRPKVPISVAVGEPIQPTLPATELTALLHHRMEHLLERVQEAYGPHPPGAFWVPHRLGGGAPSLAEAGRLDAEEAARRAQAKSDRTDLG
;
A
#
# COMPACT_ATOMS: atom_id res chain seq x y z
N MET A 1 7.07 4.08 24.10
CA MET A 1 6.30 5.04 23.26
C MET A 1 7.19 5.46 22.08
N GLU A 2 6.63 5.69 20.89
CA GLU A 2 7.38 6.14 19.71
C GLU A 2 6.95 7.58 19.39
N PRO A 3 7.54 8.58 20.03
CA PRO A 3 7.07 9.97 19.94
C PRO A 3 7.17 10.51 18.50
N VAL A 4 8.24 10.19 17.77
CA VAL A 4 8.44 10.65 16.39
C VAL A 4 7.33 10.16 15.46
N TYR A 5 6.95 8.89 15.57
CA TYR A 5 5.86 8.34 14.75
C TYR A 5 4.50 8.98 15.12
N GLY A 6 4.25 9.19 16.41
CA GLY A 6 3.06 9.89 16.87
C GLY A 6 2.97 11.34 16.35
N THR A 7 4.06 12.08 16.43
CA THR A 7 4.13 13.45 15.89
C THR A 7 3.91 13.50 14.40
N ALA A 8 4.52 12.57 13.64
CA ALA A 8 4.31 12.49 12.19
C ALA A 8 2.85 12.23 11.82
N ILE A 9 2.15 11.38 12.58
CA ILE A 9 0.72 11.13 12.41
C ILE A 9 -0.09 12.43 12.63
N GLN A 10 0.18 13.18 13.68
CA GLN A 10 -0.55 14.43 13.96
C GLN A 10 -0.28 15.47 12.85
N LEU A 11 0.96 15.56 12.39
CA LEU A 11 1.31 16.44 11.27
C LEU A 11 0.57 16.03 9.98
N ALA A 12 0.54 14.75 9.66
CA ALA A 12 -0.21 14.23 8.50
C ALA A 12 -1.71 14.61 8.60
N ARG A 13 -2.32 14.42 9.78
CA ARG A 13 -3.72 14.80 10.01
C ARG A 13 -3.97 16.30 9.80
N LEU A 14 -3.04 17.13 10.26
CA LEU A 14 -3.11 18.59 10.06
C LEU A 14 -3.01 18.92 8.56
N VAL A 15 -2.06 18.32 7.85
CA VAL A 15 -1.91 18.50 6.38
C VAL A 15 -3.19 18.09 5.66
N TRP A 16 -3.76 16.92 5.96
CA TRP A 16 -5.01 16.47 5.35
C TRP A 16 -6.18 17.41 5.61
N LYS A 17 -6.26 17.99 6.84
CA LYS A 17 -7.27 18.99 7.19
C LYS A 17 -7.09 20.27 6.38
N VAL A 18 -5.87 20.78 6.25
CA VAL A 18 -5.54 21.95 5.43
C VAL A 18 -5.86 21.71 3.95
N GLN A 19 -5.55 20.52 3.45
CA GLN A 19 -5.88 20.09 2.09
C GLN A 19 -7.39 19.89 1.87
N GLY A 20 -8.19 19.88 2.94
CA GLY A 20 -9.64 19.66 2.86
C GLY A 20 -10.02 18.22 2.48
N LEU A 21 -9.16 17.24 2.79
CA LEU A 21 -9.45 15.84 2.49
C LEU A 21 -10.60 15.33 3.36
N LYS A 22 -11.53 14.62 2.75
CA LYS A 22 -12.64 13.95 3.45
C LYS A 22 -12.29 12.47 3.63
N LEU A 23 -11.92 12.09 4.86
CA LEU A 23 -11.43 10.75 5.16
C LEU A 23 -12.56 9.85 5.67
N THR A 24 -12.91 8.83 4.92
CA THR A 24 -13.83 7.75 5.31
C THR A 24 -13.04 6.48 5.61
N VAL A 25 -13.32 5.83 6.74
CA VAL A 25 -12.72 4.53 7.09
C VAL A 25 -13.85 3.59 7.49
N THR A 26 -13.89 2.42 6.87
CA THR A 26 -14.89 1.37 7.11
C THR A 26 -14.22 0.05 7.47
N GLY A 27 -14.94 -0.87 8.12
CA GLY A 27 -14.43 -2.19 8.49
C GLY A 27 -13.41 -2.18 9.62
N LEU A 28 -13.41 -1.18 10.50
CA LEU A 28 -12.46 -1.08 11.63
C LEU A 28 -12.47 -2.31 12.53
N GLU A 29 -13.61 -2.96 12.66
CA GLU A 29 -13.83 -4.20 13.42
C GLU A 29 -13.00 -5.37 12.89
N ASN A 30 -12.65 -5.36 11.62
CA ASN A 30 -11.86 -6.39 10.95
C ASN A 30 -10.36 -6.31 11.26
N LEU A 31 -9.88 -5.17 11.77
CA LEU A 31 -8.47 -5.05 12.16
C LEU A 31 -8.26 -5.68 13.53
N PRO A 32 -7.36 -6.69 13.67
CA PRO A 32 -7.08 -7.33 14.95
C PRO A 32 -6.67 -6.32 16.02
N ARG A 33 -7.27 -6.41 17.20
CA ARG A 33 -6.96 -5.54 18.33
C ARG A 33 -5.63 -5.90 19.00
N THR A 34 -5.23 -7.16 18.92
CA THR A 34 -3.99 -7.73 19.48
C THR A 34 -3.39 -8.70 18.48
N GLY A 35 -2.15 -9.12 18.72
CA GLY A 35 -1.42 -10.05 17.83
C GLY A 35 -0.95 -9.41 16.52
N GLY A 36 -0.15 -10.14 15.75
CA GLY A 36 0.35 -9.72 14.46
C GLY A 36 -0.71 -9.83 13.36
N ALA A 37 -0.54 -9.06 12.30
CA ALA A 37 -1.29 -9.24 11.06
C ALA A 37 -0.52 -8.67 9.87
N VAL A 38 -0.59 -9.34 8.73
CA VAL A 38 -0.15 -8.80 7.44
C VAL A 38 -1.24 -7.89 6.90
N ILE A 39 -0.93 -6.62 6.71
CA ILE A 39 -1.84 -5.65 6.10
C ILE A 39 -1.53 -5.59 4.61
N ALA A 40 -2.36 -6.20 3.80
CA ALA A 40 -2.23 -6.21 2.35
C ALA A 40 -2.96 -5.00 1.76
N ILE A 41 -2.25 -4.12 1.07
CA ILE A 41 -2.73 -2.81 0.65
C ILE A 41 -2.65 -2.73 -0.88
N ASN A 42 -3.71 -2.24 -1.53
CA ASN A 42 -3.64 -1.89 -2.95
C ASN A 42 -2.72 -0.68 -3.16
N HIS A 43 -2.11 -0.55 -4.34
CA HIS A 43 -1.12 0.48 -4.57
C HIS A 43 -1.47 1.36 -5.77
N THR A 44 -2.10 2.50 -5.50
CA THR A 44 -2.55 3.46 -6.52
C THR A 44 -1.88 4.83 -6.42
N SER A 45 -1.21 5.12 -5.29
CA SER A 45 -0.64 6.44 -5.01
C SER A 45 0.69 6.32 -4.26
N TYR A 46 1.56 7.31 -4.44
CA TYR A 46 2.76 7.48 -3.60
C TYR A 46 2.44 7.79 -2.14
N PHE A 47 1.18 8.17 -1.82
CA PHE A 47 0.72 8.48 -0.45
C PHE A 47 -0.10 7.38 0.21
N ASP A 48 -0.30 6.23 -0.41
CA ASP A 48 -1.12 5.15 0.15
C ASP A 48 -0.69 4.77 1.57
N PHE A 49 0.63 4.72 1.85
CA PHE A 49 1.16 4.36 3.16
C PHE A 49 0.66 5.28 4.27
N THR A 50 0.41 6.56 3.97
CA THR A 50 -0.07 7.52 4.97
C THR A 50 -1.51 7.22 5.38
N PHE A 51 -2.34 6.79 4.44
CA PHE A 51 -3.75 6.45 4.67
C PHE A 51 -3.92 5.03 5.20
N ALA A 52 -3.06 4.08 4.81
CA ALA A 52 -3.11 2.69 5.25
C ALA A 52 -2.97 2.53 6.77
N GLY A 53 -2.31 3.46 7.44
CA GLY A 53 -2.18 3.48 8.90
C GLY A 53 -3.42 4.02 9.64
N LEU A 54 -4.38 4.66 8.94
CA LEU A 54 -5.55 5.28 9.56
C LEU A 54 -6.43 4.31 10.37
N PRO A 55 -6.74 3.09 9.89
CA PRO A 55 -7.55 2.15 10.66
C PRO A 55 -6.94 1.84 12.03
N ALA A 56 -5.63 1.54 12.08
CA ALA A 56 -4.93 1.25 13.32
C ALA A 56 -4.94 2.44 14.30
N GLN A 57 -4.85 3.66 13.77
CA GLN A 57 -4.95 4.88 14.59
C GLN A 57 -6.37 5.09 15.13
N ARG A 58 -7.40 4.87 14.29
CA ARG A 58 -8.80 5.07 14.70
C ARG A 58 -9.28 4.05 15.73
N GLN A 59 -8.67 2.86 15.79
CA GLN A 59 -8.93 1.93 16.87
C GLN A 59 -8.52 2.45 18.25
N GLY A 60 -7.61 3.44 18.32
CA GLY A 60 -7.19 4.05 19.57
C GLY A 60 -6.28 3.18 20.45
N LEU A 61 -5.84 2.03 19.98
CA LEU A 61 -5.02 1.06 20.73
C LEU A 61 -3.51 1.34 20.65
N GLY A 62 -3.10 2.44 20.04
CA GLY A 62 -1.70 2.80 19.84
C GLY A 62 -0.93 1.91 18.84
N ARG A 63 -1.62 1.00 18.15
CA ARG A 63 -1.01 0.11 17.17
C ARG A 63 -0.55 0.90 15.94
N LYS A 64 0.56 0.48 15.34
CA LYS A 64 1.18 1.12 14.19
C LYS A 64 1.51 0.09 13.12
N VAL A 65 1.37 0.50 11.86
CA VAL A 65 1.74 -0.35 10.73
C VAL A 65 3.21 -0.14 10.39
N ARG A 66 3.98 -1.24 10.31
CA ARG A 66 5.39 -1.24 9.85
C ARG A 66 5.40 -1.55 8.36
N PHE A 67 5.64 -0.54 7.54
CA PHE A 67 5.63 -0.74 6.10
C PHE A 67 6.94 -1.36 5.62
N MET A 68 6.82 -2.31 4.72
CA MET A 68 7.93 -2.79 3.92
C MET A 68 8.17 -1.81 2.77
N ALA A 69 9.34 -1.21 2.71
CA ALA A 69 9.69 -0.21 1.71
C ALA A 69 11.07 -0.48 1.12
N LYS A 70 11.29 -0.05 -0.13
CA LYS A 70 12.56 -0.24 -0.82
C LYS A 70 13.74 0.33 -0.02
N LYS A 71 14.85 -0.40 -0.01
CA LYS A 71 16.10 -0.02 0.68
C LYS A 71 16.58 1.39 0.31
N GLU A 72 16.44 1.77 -0.95
CA GLU A 72 16.87 3.10 -1.44
C GLU A 72 16.14 4.25 -0.74
N VAL A 73 14.93 4.03 -0.22
CA VAL A 73 14.20 5.03 0.57
C VAL A 73 14.89 5.27 1.91
N PHE A 74 15.49 4.23 2.49
CA PHE A 74 16.24 4.32 3.75
C PHE A 74 17.65 4.92 3.58
N GLU A 75 18.18 4.93 2.36
CA GLU A 75 19.47 5.53 2.01
C GLU A 75 19.35 7.04 1.75
N ASN A 76 18.12 7.53 1.55
CA ASN A 76 17.89 8.97 1.40
C ASN A 76 18.25 9.73 2.68
N LYS A 77 19.00 10.84 2.56
CA LYS A 77 19.54 11.61 3.70
C LYS A 77 18.46 12.17 4.65
N ILE A 78 17.28 12.48 4.12
CA ILE A 78 16.17 13.05 4.90
C ILE A 78 15.14 11.95 5.25
N GLY A 79 14.71 11.18 4.27
CA GLY A 79 13.70 10.13 4.45
C GLY A 79 14.21 8.92 5.25
N GLY A 80 15.48 8.55 5.09
CA GLY A 80 16.05 7.37 5.73
C GLY A 80 15.99 7.38 7.27
N PRO A 81 16.46 8.45 7.96
CA PRO A 81 16.30 8.57 9.40
C PRO A 81 14.83 8.47 9.85
N LEU A 82 13.91 9.05 9.10
CA LEU A 82 12.48 8.99 9.39
C LEU A 82 11.93 7.57 9.25
N MET A 83 12.26 6.86 8.17
CA MET A 83 11.86 5.46 7.96
C MET A 83 12.36 4.56 9.09
N ARG A 84 13.61 4.74 9.52
CA ARG A 84 14.19 4.00 10.65
C ARG A 84 13.50 4.34 11.97
N SER A 85 13.21 5.63 12.24
CA SER A 85 12.51 6.05 13.46
C SER A 85 11.07 5.51 13.55
N PHE A 86 10.44 5.27 12.40
CA PHE A 86 9.14 4.60 12.30
C PHE A 86 9.26 3.08 12.37
N ARG A 87 10.48 2.55 12.44
CA ARG A 87 10.75 1.11 12.47
C ARG A 87 10.16 0.39 11.26
N HIS A 88 10.13 1.06 10.09
CA HIS A 88 9.77 0.43 8.83
C HIS A 88 10.83 -0.57 8.39
N ILE A 89 10.46 -1.54 7.57
CA ILE A 89 11.29 -2.68 7.17
C ILE A 89 11.90 -2.39 5.79
N PRO A 90 13.24 -2.28 5.67
CA PRO A 90 13.88 -2.12 4.38
C PRO A 90 13.80 -3.41 3.56
N VAL A 91 13.43 -3.30 2.30
CA VAL A 91 13.38 -4.41 1.34
C VAL A 91 14.50 -4.25 0.33
N ASP A 92 15.50 -5.11 0.44
CA ASP A 92 16.48 -5.32 -0.62
C ASP A 92 15.95 -6.42 -1.56
N ARG A 93 15.69 -6.04 -2.81
CA ARG A 93 15.15 -6.99 -3.80
C ARG A 93 16.17 -8.05 -4.23
N ALA A 94 17.45 -7.79 -4.02
CA ALA A 94 18.52 -8.74 -4.30
C ALA A 94 18.74 -9.72 -3.13
N ALA A 95 18.42 -9.31 -1.90
CA ALA A 95 18.57 -10.08 -0.66
C ALA A 95 17.22 -10.21 0.09
N GLY A 96 16.19 -10.67 -0.61
CA GLY A 96 14.81 -10.69 -0.11
C GLY A 96 14.57 -11.55 1.14
N ALA A 97 15.46 -12.50 1.46
CA ALA A 97 15.34 -13.36 2.61
C ALA A 97 15.41 -12.58 3.94
N GLU A 98 16.36 -11.68 4.11
CA GLU A 98 16.51 -10.90 5.35
C GLU A 98 15.29 -10.03 5.65
N SER A 99 14.73 -9.40 4.61
CA SER A 99 13.52 -8.57 4.74
C SER A 99 12.29 -9.41 5.09
N PHE A 100 12.23 -10.63 4.58
CA PHE A 100 11.18 -11.60 4.87
C PHE A 100 11.27 -12.04 6.34
N ASP A 101 12.45 -12.44 6.80
CA ASP A 101 12.69 -12.90 8.16
C ASP A 101 12.42 -11.78 9.19
N GLU A 102 12.82 -10.54 8.89
CA GLU A 102 12.50 -9.39 9.76
C GLU A 102 10.99 -9.15 9.82
N ALA A 103 10.28 -9.23 8.68
CA ALA A 103 8.84 -9.08 8.68
C ALA A 103 8.15 -10.17 9.51
N CYS A 104 8.58 -11.43 9.41
CA CYS A 104 8.06 -12.53 10.21
C CYS A 104 8.30 -12.30 11.71
N ARG A 105 9.51 -11.92 12.11
CA ARG A 105 9.81 -11.58 13.52
C ARG A 105 8.89 -10.47 14.07
N ARG A 106 8.59 -9.44 13.26
CA ARG A 106 7.67 -8.36 13.64
C ARG A 106 6.25 -8.86 13.82
N LEU A 107 5.80 -9.71 12.91
CA LEU A 107 4.47 -10.32 12.97
C LEU A 107 4.32 -11.21 14.22
N GLU A 108 5.31 -12.05 14.50
CA GLU A 108 5.37 -12.90 15.70
C GLU A 108 5.40 -12.07 17.00
N ALA A 109 6.07 -10.90 16.97
CA ALA A 109 6.07 -9.94 18.07
C ALA A 109 4.73 -9.15 18.21
N GLY A 110 3.72 -9.48 17.40
CA GLY A 110 2.39 -8.87 17.48
C GLY A 110 2.26 -7.53 16.73
N GLU A 111 3.22 -7.15 15.89
CA GLU A 111 3.14 -5.92 15.12
C GLU A 111 2.29 -6.10 13.84
N LEU A 112 1.79 -4.99 13.30
CA LEU A 112 1.13 -4.95 11.99
C LEU A 112 2.18 -4.67 10.91
N VAL A 113 2.32 -5.55 9.91
CA VAL A 113 3.26 -5.36 8.80
C VAL A 113 2.49 -5.05 7.52
N GLY A 114 2.71 -3.84 6.98
CA GLY A 114 2.07 -3.37 5.76
C GLY A 114 2.87 -3.71 4.52
N VAL A 115 2.21 -4.31 3.54
CA VAL A 115 2.81 -4.70 2.26
C VAL A 115 1.92 -4.33 1.09
N TYR A 116 2.55 -4.10 -0.06
CA TYR A 116 1.89 -3.90 -1.34
C TYR A 116 2.10 -5.15 -2.20
N PRO A 117 1.14 -6.09 -2.27
CA PRO A 117 1.33 -7.35 -3.01
C PRO A 117 1.58 -7.14 -4.50
N GLU A 118 1.09 -6.04 -5.05
CA GLU A 118 1.29 -5.60 -6.44
C GLU A 118 2.75 -5.18 -6.75
N ALA A 119 3.57 -4.93 -5.73
CA ALA A 119 4.97 -4.50 -5.81
C ALA A 119 5.24 -3.14 -6.50
N THR A 120 4.31 -2.60 -7.27
CA THR A 120 4.40 -1.29 -7.94
C THR A 120 3.03 -0.63 -8.00
N ILE A 121 3.01 0.72 -8.11
CA ILE A 121 1.77 1.48 -8.29
C ILE A 121 1.05 1.03 -9.55
N SER A 122 -0.25 0.72 -9.43
CA SER A 122 -1.13 0.38 -10.54
C SER A 122 -1.50 1.64 -11.33
N ARG A 123 -1.18 1.65 -12.62
CA ARG A 123 -1.59 2.72 -13.54
C ARG A 123 -3.06 2.62 -13.95
N SER A 124 -3.61 1.42 -13.93
CA SER A 124 -5.04 1.18 -14.24
C SER A 124 -5.96 1.52 -13.07
N PHE A 125 -5.39 1.69 -11.85
CA PHE A 125 -6.13 1.82 -10.59
C PHE A 125 -7.04 0.63 -10.27
N GLU A 126 -6.79 -0.49 -10.93
CA GLU A 126 -7.38 -1.80 -10.64
C GLU A 126 -6.33 -2.67 -9.95
N ILE A 127 -6.76 -3.74 -9.29
CA ILE A 127 -5.85 -4.69 -8.62
C ILE A 127 -5.04 -5.44 -9.69
N LYS A 128 -3.71 -5.40 -9.57
CA LYS A 128 -2.79 -6.16 -10.42
C LYS A 128 -2.51 -7.54 -9.83
N GLU A 129 -1.81 -8.37 -10.58
CA GLU A 129 -1.30 -9.65 -10.08
C GLU A 129 -0.47 -9.48 -8.80
N PHE A 130 -0.66 -10.39 -7.87
CA PHE A 130 0.02 -10.37 -6.58
C PHE A 130 1.26 -11.25 -6.56
N LYS A 131 2.30 -10.76 -5.90
CA LYS A 131 3.41 -11.58 -5.43
C LYS A 131 2.99 -12.33 -4.16
N SER A 132 3.45 -13.57 -4.01
CA SER A 132 3.10 -14.45 -2.88
C SER A 132 3.70 -14.04 -1.52
N GLY A 133 4.45 -12.94 -1.46
CA GLY A 133 5.16 -12.53 -0.24
C GLY A 133 4.23 -12.33 0.98
N ALA A 134 3.07 -11.69 0.78
CA ALA A 134 2.08 -11.50 1.84
C ALA A 134 1.56 -12.84 2.40
N ALA A 135 1.19 -13.77 1.52
CA ALA A 135 0.72 -15.08 1.93
C ALA A 135 1.80 -15.90 2.65
N ARG A 136 3.02 -15.89 2.11
CA ARG A 136 4.16 -16.60 2.73
C ARG A 136 4.49 -16.06 4.12
N MET A 137 4.50 -14.74 4.34
CA MET A 137 4.72 -14.15 5.66
C MET A 137 3.62 -14.51 6.64
N ALA A 138 2.36 -14.46 6.22
CA ALA A 138 1.22 -14.83 7.05
C ALA A 138 1.30 -16.30 7.50
N ILE A 139 1.64 -17.21 6.58
CA ILE A 139 1.82 -18.64 6.88
C ILE A 139 3.00 -18.84 7.83
N ALA A 140 4.16 -18.26 7.55
CA ALA A 140 5.36 -18.42 8.36
C ALA A 140 5.18 -17.92 9.80
N ALA A 141 4.51 -16.79 9.98
CA ALA A 141 4.26 -16.19 11.29
C ALA A 141 2.95 -16.66 11.96
N GLY A 142 2.13 -17.46 11.28
CA GLY A 142 0.85 -17.95 11.83
C GLY A 142 -0.17 -16.83 12.11
N VAL A 143 -0.18 -15.75 11.30
CA VAL A 143 -1.02 -14.57 11.53
C VAL A 143 -1.97 -14.32 10.35
N PRO A 144 -3.12 -13.67 10.56
CA PRO A 144 -4.05 -13.37 9.47
C PRO A 144 -3.49 -12.33 8.49
N ILE A 145 -4.00 -12.37 7.25
CA ILE A 145 -3.87 -11.28 6.28
C ILE A 145 -5.14 -10.43 6.36
N VAL A 146 -4.99 -9.11 6.47
CA VAL A 146 -6.09 -8.15 6.49
C VAL A 146 -6.04 -7.31 5.23
N PRO A 147 -6.99 -7.48 4.29
CA PRO A 147 -7.07 -6.65 3.09
C PRO A 147 -7.38 -5.21 3.43
N HIS A 148 -6.59 -4.27 2.91
CA HIS A 148 -6.86 -2.83 2.98
C HIS A 148 -6.98 -2.26 1.57
N VAL A 149 -8.06 -1.57 1.29
CA VAL A 149 -8.24 -0.84 0.04
C VAL A 149 -8.28 0.65 0.30
N ILE A 150 -7.49 1.39 -0.45
CA ILE A 150 -7.45 2.86 -0.44
C ILE A 150 -7.93 3.34 -1.81
N TRP A 151 -8.90 4.27 -1.80
CA TRP A 151 -9.44 4.88 -3.01
C TRP A 151 -9.50 6.39 -2.90
N GLY A 152 -9.15 7.09 -3.97
CA GLY A 152 -9.08 8.55 -4.03
C GLY A 152 -7.67 9.11 -3.87
N ALA A 153 -6.71 8.36 -3.28
CA ALA A 153 -5.33 8.82 -3.06
C ALA A 153 -4.58 9.06 -4.38
N GLN A 154 -4.90 8.34 -5.47
CA GLN A 154 -4.35 8.53 -6.80
C GLN A 154 -4.62 9.94 -7.37
N ARG A 155 -5.63 10.64 -6.87
CA ARG A 155 -5.96 12.01 -7.24
C ARG A 155 -5.02 13.06 -6.64
N LEU A 156 -4.20 12.65 -5.65
CA LEU A 156 -3.19 13.50 -5.01
C LEU A 156 -1.85 13.39 -5.73
N TRP A 157 -1.37 12.16 -5.91
CA TRP A 157 -0.13 11.90 -6.62
C TRP A 157 -0.02 10.43 -7.00
N THR A 158 0.09 10.17 -8.28
CA THR A 158 0.29 8.84 -8.85
C THR A 158 1.33 8.87 -9.96
N LYS A 159 1.61 7.69 -10.55
CA LYS A 159 2.52 7.60 -11.70
C LYS A 159 1.99 8.41 -12.88
N ASP A 160 2.93 8.99 -13.62
CA ASP A 160 2.70 9.68 -14.90
C ASP A 160 1.75 10.88 -14.84
N HIS A 161 1.35 11.30 -13.62
CA HIS A 161 0.50 12.46 -13.41
C HIS A 161 1.12 13.47 -12.44
N PRO A 162 0.84 14.77 -12.60
CA PRO A 162 1.36 15.81 -11.73
C PRO A 162 0.79 15.70 -10.31
N LYS A 163 1.54 16.22 -9.34
CA LYS A 163 1.08 16.31 -7.95
C LYS A 163 -0.06 17.32 -7.82
N ASN A 164 -1.12 16.94 -7.11
CA ASN A 164 -2.22 17.80 -6.73
C ASN A 164 -2.28 17.94 -5.20
N MET A 165 -1.39 18.77 -4.66
CA MET A 165 -1.18 18.84 -3.20
C MET A 165 -1.81 20.07 -2.56
N TRP A 166 -2.17 21.09 -3.35
CA TRP A 166 -2.72 22.32 -2.81
C TRP A 166 -4.26 22.29 -2.76
N ARG A 167 -4.80 22.04 -1.53
CA ARG A 167 -6.24 22.02 -1.22
C ARG A 167 -7.11 21.28 -2.26
N PRO A 168 -6.78 20.03 -2.61
CA PRO A 168 -7.50 19.29 -3.64
C PRO A 168 -8.95 18.95 -3.22
N LYS A 169 -9.27 19.00 -1.92
CA LYS A 169 -10.59 18.69 -1.34
C LYS A 169 -11.14 17.32 -1.79
N VAL A 170 -10.23 16.37 -1.97
CA VAL A 170 -10.55 15.03 -2.48
C VAL A 170 -11.08 14.16 -1.35
N PRO A 171 -12.15 13.38 -1.55
CA PRO A 171 -12.50 12.30 -0.64
C PRO A 171 -11.48 11.16 -0.76
N ILE A 172 -11.10 10.58 0.38
CA ILE A 172 -10.23 9.41 0.48
C ILE A 172 -10.98 8.35 1.29
N SER A 173 -11.18 7.21 0.70
CA SER A 173 -11.79 6.06 1.35
C SER A 173 -10.74 5.03 1.70
N VAL A 174 -10.78 4.50 2.92
CA VAL A 174 -9.97 3.38 3.38
C VAL A 174 -10.91 2.31 3.90
N ALA A 175 -10.91 1.14 3.29
CA ALA A 175 -11.72 0.01 3.71
C ALA A 175 -10.85 -1.13 4.21
N VAL A 176 -11.22 -1.70 5.35
CA VAL A 176 -10.59 -2.88 5.94
C VAL A 176 -11.49 -4.08 5.67
N GLY A 177 -10.98 -5.05 4.91
CA GLY A 177 -11.68 -6.30 4.62
C GLY A 177 -11.57 -7.30 5.77
N GLU A 178 -12.37 -8.35 5.70
CA GLU A 178 -12.33 -9.45 6.67
C GLU A 178 -10.95 -10.13 6.70
N PRO A 179 -10.45 -10.48 7.89
CA PRO A 179 -9.18 -11.19 8.03
C PRO A 179 -9.22 -12.56 7.34
N ILE A 180 -8.19 -12.89 6.60
CA ILE A 180 -8.02 -14.20 5.95
C ILE A 180 -7.01 -14.99 6.77
N GLN A 181 -7.43 -16.15 7.29
CA GLN A 181 -6.53 -17.03 8.06
C GLN A 181 -5.55 -17.75 7.13
N PRO A 182 -4.29 -17.96 7.55
CA PRO A 182 -3.24 -18.57 6.73
C PRO A 182 -3.33 -20.12 6.72
N THR A 183 -4.51 -20.65 6.42
CA THR A 183 -4.78 -22.10 6.45
C THR A 183 -4.64 -22.78 5.10
N LEU A 184 -4.45 -22.01 4.03
CA LEU A 184 -4.28 -22.49 2.65
C LEU A 184 -2.80 -22.44 2.23
N PRO A 185 -2.40 -23.24 1.23
CA PRO A 185 -1.10 -23.09 0.57
C PRO A 185 -0.89 -21.66 0.02
N ALA A 186 0.35 -21.19 -0.04
CA ALA A 186 0.68 -19.80 -0.38
C ALA A 186 0.07 -19.34 -1.72
N THR A 187 0.01 -20.19 -2.72
CA THR A 187 -0.58 -19.88 -4.04
C THR A 187 -2.08 -19.64 -3.93
N GLU A 188 -2.80 -20.55 -3.26
CA GLU A 188 -4.25 -20.45 -3.06
C GLU A 188 -4.61 -19.27 -2.16
N LEU A 189 -3.83 -19.05 -1.09
CA LEU A 189 -4.01 -17.92 -0.19
C LEU A 189 -3.77 -16.58 -0.91
N THR A 190 -2.81 -16.53 -1.85
CA THR A 190 -2.56 -15.36 -2.68
C THR A 190 -3.73 -15.10 -3.63
N ALA A 191 -4.27 -16.13 -4.27
CA ALA A 191 -5.44 -16.02 -5.14
C ALA A 191 -6.69 -15.58 -4.37
N LEU A 192 -6.92 -16.15 -3.18
CA LEU A 192 -8.02 -15.73 -2.31
C LEU A 192 -7.90 -14.26 -1.88
N LEU A 193 -6.69 -13.83 -1.49
CA LEU A 193 -6.41 -12.44 -1.13
C LEU A 193 -6.71 -11.50 -2.30
N HIS A 194 -6.24 -11.86 -3.51
CA HIS A 194 -6.47 -11.07 -4.73
C HIS A 194 -7.97 -10.88 -4.96
N HIS A 195 -8.73 -11.96 -5.00
CA HIS A 195 -10.18 -11.93 -5.18
C HIS A 195 -10.91 -11.09 -4.12
N ARG A 196 -10.54 -11.25 -2.83
CA ARG A 196 -11.11 -10.45 -1.74
C ARG A 196 -10.80 -8.96 -1.88
N MET A 197 -9.62 -8.61 -2.35
CA MET A 197 -9.23 -7.21 -2.57
C MET A 197 -9.93 -6.61 -3.80
N GLU A 198 -10.15 -7.35 -4.88
CA GLU A 198 -10.94 -6.90 -6.02
C GLU A 198 -12.36 -6.55 -5.59
N HIS A 199 -13.07 -7.46 -4.93
CA HIS A 199 -14.40 -7.18 -4.43
C HIS A 199 -14.48 -6.04 -3.42
N LEU A 200 -13.46 -5.92 -2.56
CA LEU A 200 -13.40 -4.81 -1.62
C LEU A 200 -13.24 -3.48 -2.36
N LEU A 201 -12.39 -3.44 -3.40
CA LEU A 201 -12.18 -2.26 -4.24
C LEU A 201 -13.46 -1.87 -4.98
N GLU A 202 -14.18 -2.82 -5.55
CA GLU A 202 -15.45 -2.58 -6.23
C GLU A 202 -16.46 -1.91 -5.29
N ARG A 203 -16.68 -2.48 -4.10
CA ARG A 203 -17.57 -1.88 -3.10
C ARG A 203 -17.15 -0.47 -2.68
N VAL A 204 -15.85 -0.24 -2.54
CA VAL A 204 -15.34 1.09 -2.20
C VAL A 204 -15.58 2.08 -3.33
N GLN A 205 -15.39 1.67 -4.57
CA GLN A 205 -15.65 2.50 -5.75
C GLN A 205 -17.13 2.83 -5.90
N GLU A 206 -18.03 1.87 -5.71
CA GLU A 206 -19.49 2.08 -5.71
C GLU A 206 -19.91 3.09 -4.64
N ALA A 207 -19.39 2.95 -3.42
CA ALA A 207 -19.72 3.83 -2.30
C ALA A 207 -19.05 5.22 -2.40
N TYR A 208 -18.01 5.37 -3.21
CA TYR A 208 -17.25 6.62 -3.33
C TYR A 208 -18.03 7.73 -4.03
N GLY A 209 -18.97 7.40 -4.88
CA GLY A 209 -19.80 8.31 -5.64
C GLY A 209 -19.39 8.41 -7.12
N PRO A 210 -19.77 9.50 -7.81
CA PRO A 210 -19.60 9.58 -9.25
C PRO A 210 -18.16 9.45 -9.73
N HIS A 211 -17.96 8.68 -10.78
CA HIS A 211 -16.71 8.55 -11.52
C HIS A 211 -16.87 9.29 -12.85
N PRO A 212 -16.34 10.52 -12.99
CA PRO A 212 -16.51 11.30 -14.21
C PRO A 212 -15.91 10.56 -15.43
N PRO A 213 -16.64 10.43 -16.55
CA PRO A 213 -16.13 9.82 -17.76
C PRO A 213 -14.85 10.49 -18.24
N GLY A 214 -13.87 9.69 -18.69
CA GLY A 214 -12.58 10.16 -19.20
C GLY A 214 -11.64 10.75 -18.14
N ALA A 215 -12.02 10.83 -16.86
CA ALA A 215 -11.12 11.33 -15.82
C ALA A 215 -9.93 10.37 -15.64
N PHE A 216 -8.71 10.92 -15.58
CA PHE A 216 -7.45 10.15 -15.54
C PHE A 216 -7.36 9.16 -14.36
N TRP A 217 -8.02 9.49 -13.25
CA TRP A 217 -7.99 8.71 -12.01
C TRP A 217 -9.07 7.64 -11.92
N VAL A 218 -9.95 7.54 -12.92
CA VAL A 218 -11.03 6.57 -13.02
C VAL A 218 -10.58 5.40 -13.90
N PRO A 219 -10.74 4.14 -13.46
CA PRO A 219 -10.41 2.96 -14.25
C PRO A 219 -11.12 2.92 -15.59
N HIS A 220 -10.46 2.35 -16.59
CA HIS A 220 -11.04 2.19 -17.92
C HIS A 220 -12.39 1.45 -17.90
N ARG A 221 -12.52 0.40 -17.08
CA ARG A 221 -13.79 -0.38 -16.94
C ARG A 221 -14.97 0.44 -16.42
N LEU A 222 -14.70 1.59 -15.76
CA LEU A 222 -15.71 2.53 -15.27
C LEU A 222 -15.90 3.73 -16.23
N GLY A 223 -15.40 3.63 -17.46
CA GLY A 223 -15.45 4.72 -18.44
C GLY A 223 -14.43 5.84 -18.21
N GLY A 224 -13.42 5.61 -17.40
CA GLY A 224 -12.38 6.59 -17.08
C GLY A 224 -11.25 6.66 -18.12
N GLY A 225 -10.33 7.59 -17.89
CA GLY A 225 -9.15 7.84 -18.72
C GLY A 225 -7.90 7.08 -18.27
N ALA A 226 -7.97 6.24 -17.22
CA ALA A 226 -6.85 5.40 -16.84
C ALA A 226 -6.60 4.31 -17.90
N PRO A 227 -5.33 3.87 -18.08
CA PRO A 227 -5.03 2.74 -18.96
C PRO A 227 -5.79 1.48 -18.53
N SER A 228 -6.15 0.63 -19.48
CA SER A 228 -6.64 -0.72 -19.18
C SER A 228 -5.56 -1.54 -18.44
N LEU A 229 -5.94 -2.62 -17.77
CA LEU A 229 -4.96 -3.52 -17.11
C LEU A 229 -3.88 -4.00 -18.08
N ALA A 230 -4.24 -4.37 -19.30
CA ALA A 230 -3.31 -4.83 -20.33
C ALA A 230 -2.33 -3.72 -20.75
N GLU A 231 -2.83 -2.52 -20.96
CA GLU A 231 -1.99 -1.37 -21.34
C GLU A 231 -1.09 -0.93 -20.17
N ALA A 232 -1.61 -0.90 -18.95
CA ALA A 232 -0.83 -0.63 -17.75
C ALA A 232 0.31 -1.66 -17.57
N GLY A 233 0.04 -2.94 -17.84
CA GLY A 233 1.04 -4.00 -17.82
C GLY A 233 2.15 -3.78 -18.85
N ARG A 234 1.81 -3.36 -20.07
CA ARG A 234 2.79 -3.00 -21.11
C ARG A 234 3.67 -1.82 -20.67
N LEU A 235 3.06 -0.75 -20.16
CA LEU A 235 3.79 0.42 -19.66
C LEU A 235 4.72 0.09 -18.48
N ASP A 236 4.29 -0.80 -17.57
CA ASP A 236 5.11 -1.27 -16.46
C ASP A 236 6.32 -2.11 -16.96
N ALA A 237 6.13 -2.95 -17.98
CA ALA A 237 7.21 -3.72 -18.60
C ALA A 237 8.24 -2.81 -19.30
N GLU A 238 7.79 -1.82 -20.06
CA GLU A 238 8.65 -0.82 -20.70
C GLU A 238 9.45 -0.01 -19.68
N GLU A 239 8.81 0.39 -18.55
CA GLU A 239 9.50 1.09 -17.47
C GLU A 239 10.57 0.19 -16.84
N ALA A 240 10.26 -1.09 -16.60
CA ALA A 240 11.21 -2.05 -16.04
C ALA A 240 12.42 -2.26 -16.96
N ALA A 241 12.20 -2.38 -18.27
CA ALA A 241 13.27 -2.50 -19.27
C ALA A 241 14.18 -1.27 -19.30
N ARG A 242 13.61 -0.05 -19.32
CA ARG A 242 14.39 1.20 -19.24
C ARG A 242 15.24 1.30 -17.97
N ARG A 243 14.71 0.87 -16.83
CA ARG A 243 15.46 0.86 -15.55
C ARG A 243 16.60 -0.16 -15.55
N ALA A 244 16.38 -1.33 -16.15
CA ALA A 244 17.42 -2.36 -16.28
C ALA A 244 18.57 -1.86 -17.15
N GLN A 245 18.27 -1.26 -18.31
CA GLN A 245 19.26 -0.67 -19.21
C GLN A 245 20.07 0.42 -18.51
N ALA A 246 19.42 1.39 -17.85
CA ALA A 246 20.08 2.46 -17.14
C ALA A 246 20.99 1.98 -15.97
N LYS A 247 20.70 0.80 -15.40
CA LYS A 247 21.55 0.17 -14.40
C LYS A 247 22.79 -0.46 -15.03
N SER A 248 22.64 -1.17 -16.17
CA SER A 248 23.74 -1.75 -16.92
C SER A 248 24.73 -0.67 -17.35
N ASP A 249 24.24 0.40 -17.98
CA ASP A 249 25.06 1.51 -18.48
C ASP A 249 25.90 2.19 -17.37
N ARG A 250 25.39 2.21 -16.13
CA ARG A 250 26.13 2.73 -14.97
C ARG A 250 27.21 1.78 -14.45
N THR A 251 26.99 0.47 -14.60
CA THR A 251 27.97 -0.55 -14.18
C THR A 251 29.15 -0.62 -15.14
N ASP A 252 28.92 -0.33 -16.43
CA ASP A 252 29.93 -0.36 -17.48
C ASP A 252 30.81 0.91 -17.50
N LEU A 253 30.42 1.96 -16.79
CA LEU A 253 31.15 3.25 -16.68
C LEU A 253 31.94 3.44 -15.37
N GLY A 254 31.93 2.47 -14.47
CA GLY A 254 32.61 2.50 -13.16
C GLY A 254 33.56 1.38 -12.94
#